data_0623164ce0a1a729c64bf81d744e2876
#
_entry.id   0623164ce0a1a729c64bf81d744e2876
#
_cell.length_a   1.000
_cell.length_b   1.000
_cell.length_c   1.000
_cell.angle_alpha   90.00
_cell.angle_beta   90.00
_cell.angle_gamma   90.00
#
_symmetry.space_group_name_H-M   'P 1'
#
loop_
_entity.id
_entity.type
_entity.pdbx_description
1 polymer ?
#
loop_
_entity_poly.entity_id
_entity_poly.type
_entity_poly.pdbx_seq_one_letter_code
_entity_poly.pdbx_strand_id
1 'polypeptide(L)'
;MGLTMATTNKNARGSSAQFFVAGELCRRDLVAVVTMGNTPNTDILCSNAEGTKFVHIQVKTFVPGNKTVTVGVKAEKNFGENFIWVLAGIPTAKSTADFEYYIIPSAAVSVNVAKGHRMWLSGVSKDGSVRQDSKVRTIHIPPAASYSGWRIDEYKNRWDIIERLLEHK
;
A
#
# COMPACT_ATOMS: atom_id res chain seq x y z
N MET A 1 26.97 -10.38 -26.05
CA MET A 1 26.98 -9.41 -24.95
C MET A 1 25.67 -9.52 -24.19
N GLY A 2 25.67 -10.22 -23.07
CA GLY A 2 24.46 -10.40 -22.26
C GLY A 2 24.15 -9.12 -21.52
N LEU A 3 22.99 -8.53 -21.75
CA LEU A 3 22.47 -7.46 -20.88
C LEU A 3 22.17 -8.06 -19.50
N THR A 4 23.03 -7.78 -18.54
CA THR A 4 22.75 -8.01 -17.13
C THR A 4 21.52 -7.19 -16.78
N MET A 5 20.38 -7.85 -16.46
CA MET A 5 19.21 -7.20 -15.89
C MET A 5 19.66 -6.48 -14.61
N ALA A 6 19.65 -5.16 -14.63
CA ALA A 6 19.96 -4.36 -13.46
C ALA A 6 18.97 -4.74 -12.35
N THR A 7 19.49 -5.26 -11.24
CA THR A 7 18.70 -5.52 -10.02
C THR A 7 18.06 -4.20 -9.60
N THR A 8 16.74 -4.11 -9.75
CA THR A 8 15.99 -2.90 -9.39
C THR A 8 16.23 -2.61 -7.90
N ASN A 9 16.82 -1.47 -7.59
CA ASN A 9 17.05 -1.05 -6.22
C ASN A 9 15.68 -0.86 -5.52
N LYS A 10 15.32 -1.80 -4.65
CA LYS A 10 14.02 -1.81 -3.93
C LYS A 10 13.83 -0.54 -3.09
N ASN A 11 14.91 -0.01 -2.52
CA ASN A 11 14.86 1.21 -1.72
C ASN A 11 14.55 2.44 -2.58
N ALA A 12 15.21 2.59 -3.73
CA ALA A 12 14.94 3.68 -4.66
C ALA A 12 13.48 3.65 -5.17
N ARG A 13 12.93 2.47 -5.45
CA ARG A 13 11.54 2.32 -5.84
C ARG A 13 10.58 2.68 -4.71
N GLY A 14 10.87 2.25 -3.47
CA GLY A 14 10.09 2.62 -2.30
C GLY A 14 10.06 4.14 -2.11
N SER A 15 11.21 4.79 -2.18
CA SER A 15 11.32 6.25 -2.08
C SER A 15 10.57 6.95 -3.22
N SER A 16 10.68 6.46 -4.47
CA SER A 16 9.94 7.06 -5.59
C SER A 16 8.43 7.01 -5.36
N ALA A 17 7.90 5.91 -4.84
CA ALA A 17 6.48 5.78 -4.52
C ALA A 17 6.03 6.80 -3.47
N GLN A 18 6.83 7.05 -2.43
CA GLN A 18 6.53 8.07 -1.41
C GLN A 18 6.45 9.46 -2.04
N PHE A 19 7.38 9.83 -2.92
CA PHE A 19 7.36 11.13 -3.60
C PHE A 19 6.20 11.27 -4.58
N PHE A 20 5.86 10.24 -5.34
CA PHE A 20 4.68 10.27 -6.21
C PHE A 20 3.37 10.40 -5.43
N VAL A 21 3.22 9.66 -4.33
CA VAL A 21 2.05 9.79 -3.45
C VAL A 21 1.99 11.18 -2.81
N ALA A 22 3.11 11.71 -2.31
CA ALA A 22 3.16 13.07 -1.75
C ALA A 22 2.79 14.12 -2.82
N GLY A 23 3.28 13.98 -4.05
CA GLY A 23 2.91 14.85 -5.18
C GLY A 23 1.41 14.79 -5.50
N GLU A 24 0.80 13.58 -5.47
CA GLU A 24 -0.65 13.41 -5.66
C GLU A 24 -1.48 14.07 -4.56
N LEU A 25 -1.00 14.09 -3.33
CA LEU A 25 -1.64 14.80 -2.22
C LEU A 25 -1.49 16.32 -2.38
N CYS A 26 -0.29 16.81 -2.67
CA CYS A 26 -0.02 18.24 -2.85
C CYS A 26 -0.85 18.85 -3.99
N ARG A 27 -1.00 18.14 -5.11
CA ARG A 27 -1.85 18.64 -6.23
C ARG A 27 -3.35 18.64 -5.94
N ARG A 28 -3.77 18.13 -4.75
CA ARG A 28 -5.12 18.21 -4.16
C ARG A 28 -5.22 19.25 -3.05
N ASP A 29 -4.29 20.20 -3.02
CA ASP A 29 -4.21 21.27 -2.04
C ASP A 29 -4.04 20.77 -0.58
N LEU A 30 -3.49 19.55 -0.41
CA LEU A 30 -3.13 19.00 0.90
C LEU A 30 -1.64 19.22 1.18
N VAL A 31 -1.28 19.31 2.44
CA VAL A 31 0.13 19.36 2.86
C VAL A 31 0.64 17.93 3.08
N ALA A 32 1.70 17.53 2.38
CA ALA A 32 2.28 16.20 2.50
C ALA A 32 3.77 16.28 2.84
N VAL A 33 4.14 15.73 4.00
CA VAL A 33 5.52 15.66 4.47
C VAL A 33 6.00 14.24 4.43
N VAL A 34 6.98 13.95 3.55
CA VAL A 34 7.64 12.65 3.52
C VAL A 34 8.55 12.54 4.73
N THR A 35 8.36 11.48 5.54
CA THR A 35 9.19 11.25 6.72
C THR A 35 10.56 10.73 6.32
N MET A 36 11.59 11.20 7.02
CA MET A 36 12.96 10.78 6.80
C MET A 36 13.37 9.66 7.77
N GLY A 37 14.17 8.71 7.27
CA GLY A 37 14.71 7.63 8.09
C GLY A 37 13.67 6.55 8.43
N ASN A 38 13.86 5.91 9.58
CA ASN A 38 13.02 4.79 10.02
C ASN A 38 11.85 5.25 10.90
N THR A 39 11.05 6.23 10.45
CA THR A 39 9.84 6.63 11.19
C THR A 39 8.86 5.44 11.22
N PRO A 40 8.53 4.90 12.42
CA PRO A 40 7.68 3.73 12.49
C PRO A 40 6.29 3.99 11.90
N ASN A 41 5.88 3.14 10.96
CA ASN A 41 4.53 3.05 10.39
C ASN A 41 4.01 4.31 9.64
N THR A 42 4.83 5.33 9.44
CA THR A 42 4.41 6.55 8.73
C THR A 42 5.46 6.93 7.69
N ASP A 43 5.13 6.80 6.42
CA ASP A 43 5.97 7.22 5.31
C ASP A 43 5.67 8.68 4.90
N ILE A 44 4.40 9.10 5.05
CA ILE A 44 3.96 10.47 4.78
C ILE A 44 3.02 10.90 5.90
N LEU A 45 3.26 12.08 6.45
CA LEU A 45 2.29 12.80 7.27
C LEU A 45 1.57 13.81 6.39
N CYS A 46 0.25 13.65 6.26
CA CYS A 46 -0.60 14.51 5.45
C CYS A 46 -1.49 15.36 6.34
N SER A 47 -1.67 16.64 6.01
CA SER A 47 -2.59 17.53 6.72
C SER A 47 -3.44 18.36 5.75
N ASN A 48 -4.52 18.95 6.30
CA ASN A 48 -5.20 20.07 5.64
C ASN A 48 -4.27 21.31 5.58
N ALA A 49 -4.65 22.32 4.81
CA ALA A 49 -3.85 23.51 4.59
C ALA A 49 -3.55 24.26 5.91
N GLU A 50 -4.48 24.26 6.86
CA GLU A 50 -4.35 24.92 8.17
C GLU A 50 -3.46 24.14 9.16
N GLY A 51 -3.10 22.89 8.84
CA GLY A 51 -2.29 22.06 9.74
C GLY A 51 -3.01 21.66 11.04
N THR A 52 -4.35 21.60 11.02
CA THR A 52 -5.19 21.29 12.20
C THR A 52 -5.65 19.84 12.25
N LYS A 53 -5.63 19.14 11.12
CA LYS A 53 -5.97 17.71 10.99
C LYS A 53 -4.89 16.96 10.28
N PHE A 54 -4.67 15.70 10.70
CA PHE A 54 -3.57 14.88 10.19
C PHE A 54 -4.03 13.48 9.86
N VAL A 55 -3.45 12.92 8.79
CA VAL A 55 -3.57 11.53 8.40
C VAL A 55 -2.17 10.94 8.26
N HIS A 56 -1.96 9.77 8.87
CA HIS A 56 -0.74 8.99 8.71
C HIS A 56 -0.87 8.07 7.51
N ILE A 57 0.11 8.09 6.62
CA ILE A 57 0.08 7.29 5.40
C ILE A 57 1.28 6.34 5.38
N GLN A 58 0.99 5.04 5.26
CA GLN A 58 1.97 4.02 4.96
C GLN A 58 1.91 3.70 3.47
N VAL A 59 3.01 3.89 2.77
CA VAL A 59 3.11 3.58 1.34
C VAL A 59 3.70 2.19 1.13
N LYS A 60 3.09 1.43 0.23
CA LYS A 60 3.64 0.16 -0.28
C LYS A 60 3.66 0.22 -1.79
N THR A 61 4.79 -0.15 -2.39
CA THR A 61 4.96 -0.07 -3.84
C THR A 61 4.89 -1.42 -4.52
N PHE A 62 4.35 -1.44 -5.71
CA PHE A 62 4.36 -2.58 -6.63
C PHE A 62 4.64 -2.10 -8.05
N VAL A 63 4.87 -3.03 -8.98
CA VAL A 63 4.92 -2.73 -10.42
C VAL A 63 3.56 -3.04 -11.01
N PRO A 64 2.95 -2.17 -11.82
CA PRO A 64 1.72 -2.49 -12.55
C PRO A 64 1.83 -3.83 -13.27
N GLY A 65 0.79 -4.67 -13.14
CA GLY A 65 0.80 -6.06 -13.60
C GLY A 65 1.21 -7.10 -12.54
N ASN A 66 1.78 -6.70 -11.40
CA ASN A 66 1.99 -7.62 -10.29
C ASN A 66 0.64 -8.03 -9.68
N LYS A 67 0.54 -9.31 -9.29
CA LYS A 67 -0.67 -9.88 -8.68
C LYS A 67 -0.78 -9.60 -7.18
N THR A 68 0.31 -9.23 -6.52
CA THR A 68 0.35 -9.04 -5.07
C THR A 68 1.37 -7.96 -4.69
N VAL A 69 1.14 -7.36 -3.51
CA VAL A 69 2.10 -6.51 -2.82
C VAL A 69 2.33 -7.01 -1.40
N THR A 70 3.58 -7.02 -0.96
CA THR A 70 3.97 -7.45 0.39
C THR A 70 3.79 -6.30 1.38
N VAL A 71 3.07 -6.56 2.48
CA VAL A 71 2.77 -5.57 3.53
C VAL A 71 3.34 -5.95 4.91
N GLY A 72 3.58 -7.21 5.16
CA GLY A 72 4.09 -7.71 6.44
C GLY A 72 3.02 -7.83 7.54
N VAL A 73 3.38 -8.48 8.67
CA VAL A 73 2.47 -8.80 9.78
C VAL A 73 1.85 -7.55 10.43
N LYS A 74 2.51 -6.40 10.37
CA LYS A 74 1.95 -5.14 10.89
C LYS A 74 0.63 -4.74 10.24
N ALA A 75 0.36 -5.21 9.01
CA ALA A 75 -0.89 -4.95 8.32
C ALA A 75 -2.12 -5.62 8.98
N GLU A 76 -1.93 -6.56 9.90
CA GLU A 76 -3.01 -7.15 10.69
C GLU A 76 -3.46 -6.25 11.85
N LYS A 77 -2.73 -5.16 12.13
CA LYS A 77 -3.08 -4.19 13.17
C LYS A 77 -3.90 -3.05 12.57
N ASN A 78 -5.01 -2.72 13.24
CA ASN A 78 -5.71 -1.46 12.99
C ASN A 78 -4.99 -0.32 13.75
N PHE A 79 -4.52 0.68 13.01
CA PHE A 79 -3.82 1.84 13.56
C PHE A 79 -4.73 3.05 13.84
N GLY A 80 -6.04 2.91 13.63
CA GLY A 80 -7.02 3.96 13.84
C GLY A 80 -7.57 4.56 12.55
N GLU A 81 -8.54 5.47 12.70
CA GLU A 81 -9.30 6.04 11.58
C GLU A 81 -8.46 6.96 10.69
N ASN A 82 -7.50 7.65 11.29
CA ASN A 82 -6.61 8.57 10.58
C ASN A 82 -5.32 7.89 10.04
N PHE A 83 -5.34 6.57 9.88
CA PHE A 83 -4.24 5.83 9.30
C PHE A 83 -4.65 5.14 8.00
N ILE A 84 -3.97 5.49 6.91
CA ILE A 84 -4.29 5.03 5.56
C ILE A 84 -3.10 4.27 4.97
N TRP A 85 -3.39 3.14 4.33
CA TRP A 85 -2.46 2.44 3.47
C TRP A 85 -2.63 2.92 2.03
N VAL A 86 -1.56 3.34 1.39
CA VAL A 86 -1.54 3.65 -0.04
C VAL A 86 -0.67 2.62 -0.75
N LEU A 87 -1.32 1.79 -1.58
CA LEU A 87 -0.59 0.88 -2.46
C LEU A 87 -0.36 1.61 -3.78
N ALA A 88 0.92 1.86 -4.09
CA ALA A 88 1.32 2.64 -5.24
C ALA A 88 1.97 1.74 -6.31
N GLY A 89 1.28 1.54 -7.40
CA GLY A 89 1.76 0.89 -8.62
C GLY A 89 2.58 1.88 -9.43
N ILE A 90 3.91 1.78 -9.30
CA ILE A 90 4.84 2.67 -10.00
C ILE A 90 5.44 1.92 -11.19
N PRO A 91 5.12 2.35 -12.43
CA PRO A 91 5.70 1.74 -13.61
C PRO A 91 7.22 1.95 -13.65
N THR A 92 7.92 1.08 -14.36
CA THR A 92 9.35 1.30 -14.64
C THR A 92 9.52 2.44 -15.65
N ALA A 93 10.66 3.11 -15.65
CA ALA A 93 10.93 4.24 -16.56
C ALA A 93 10.78 3.90 -18.06
N LYS A 94 10.85 2.62 -18.42
CA LYS A 94 10.68 2.14 -19.81
C LYS A 94 9.26 1.61 -20.09
N SER A 95 8.37 1.61 -19.09
CA SER A 95 7.01 1.12 -19.22
C SER A 95 6.07 2.23 -19.66
N THR A 96 5.10 1.89 -20.49
CA THR A 96 3.96 2.76 -20.88
C THR A 96 2.73 2.53 -20.01
N ALA A 97 2.83 1.68 -18.98
CA ALA A 97 1.71 1.45 -18.07
C ALA A 97 1.42 2.71 -17.23
N ASP A 98 0.16 2.87 -16.87
CA ASP A 98 -0.28 3.97 -16.00
C ASP A 98 0.13 3.73 -14.55
N PHE A 99 0.21 4.82 -13.78
CA PHE A 99 0.30 4.76 -12.34
C PHE A 99 -1.01 4.26 -11.74
N GLU A 100 -0.91 3.44 -10.70
CA GLU A 100 -2.07 2.90 -10.01
C GLU A 100 -1.99 3.19 -8.52
N TYR A 101 -3.09 3.67 -7.93
CA TYR A 101 -3.14 3.94 -6.51
C TYR A 101 -4.38 3.31 -5.89
N TYR A 102 -4.20 2.64 -4.74
CA TYR A 102 -5.29 2.12 -3.92
C TYR A 102 -5.17 2.74 -2.53
N ILE A 103 -6.20 3.46 -2.11
CA ILE A 103 -6.26 4.24 -0.87
C ILE A 103 -7.14 3.50 0.11
N ILE A 104 -6.55 2.79 1.08
CA ILE A 104 -7.24 1.79 1.88
C ILE A 104 -7.18 2.15 3.38
N PRO A 105 -8.32 2.32 4.06
CA PRO A 105 -8.35 2.54 5.51
C PRO A 105 -7.68 1.39 6.29
N SER A 106 -6.99 1.73 7.38
CA SER A 106 -6.29 0.75 8.22
C SER A 106 -7.21 -0.37 8.73
N ALA A 107 -8.45 -0.04 9.10
CA ALA A 107 -9.42 -1.02 9.54
C ALA A 107 -9.75 -2.08 8.47
N ALA A 108 -9.91 -1.65 7.21
CA ALA A 108 -10.18 -2.59 6.11
C ALA A 108 -8.98 -3.50 5.85
N VAL A 109 -7.76 -2.95 5.85
CA VAL A 109 -6.53 -3.74 5.66
C VAL A 109 -6.38 -4.76 6.77
N SER A 110 -6.50 -4.35 8.04
CA SER A 110 -6.24 -5.24 9.19
C SER A 110 -7.15 -6.47 9.21
N VAL A 111 -8.44 -6.27 9.03
CA VAL A 111 -9.42 -7.35 9.04
C VAL A 111 -9.21 -8.32 7.87
N ASN A 112 -9.04 -7.78 6.67
CA ASN A 112 -8.99 -8.60 5.46
C ASN A 112 -7.65 -9.30 5.26
N VAL A 113 -6.54 -8.66 5.64
CA VAL A 113 -5.21 -9.28 5.59
C VAL A 113 -5.12 -10.43 6.59
N ALA A 114 -5.57 -10.22 7.83
CA ALA A 114 -5.59 -11.27 8.85
C ALA A 114 -6.48 -12.45 8.44
N LYS A 115 -7.69 -12.18 7.92
CA LYS A 115 -8.59 -13.22 7.44
C LYS A 115 -8.00 -14.01 6.26
N GLY A 116 -7.48 -13.30 5.27
CA GLY A 116 -6.88 -13.90 4.07
C GLY A 116 -5.67 -14.78 4.43
N HIS A 117 -4.82 -14.33 5.37
CA HIS A 117 -3.67 -15.10 5.82
C HIS A 117 -4.07 -16.36 6.59
N ARG A 118 -5.05 -16.28 7.52
CA ARG A 118 -5.57 -17.48 8.22
C ARG A 118 -6.13 -18.51 7.22
N MET A 119 -6.88 -18.07 6.21
CA MET A 119 -7.40 -18.96 5.19
C MET A 119 -6.28 -19.55 4.31
N TRP A 120 -5.24 -18.78 4.02
CA TRP A 120 -4.07 -19.30 3.35
C TRP A 120 -3.37 -20.37 4.20
N LEU A 121 -3.15 -20.16 5.47
CA LEU A 121 -2.52 -21.11 6.40
C LEU A 121 -3.31 -22.42 6.54
N SER A 122 -4.65 -22.38 6.50
CA SER A 122 -5.48 -23.58 6.60
C SER A 122 -5.41 -24.49 5.35
N GLY A 123 -4.83 -24.03 4.27
CA GLY A 123 -4.62 -24.81 3.05
C GLY A 123 -3.28 -25.53 3.04
N VAL A 124 -3.05 -26.29 1.98
CA VAL A 124 -1.78 -26.96 1.72
C VAL A 124 -0.99 -26.24 0.61
N SER A 125 0.31 -26.42 0.59
CA SER A 125 1.18 -25.96 -0.50
C SER A 125 0.95 -26.79 -1.76
N LYS A 126 1.50 -26.35 -2.89
CA LYS A 126 1.36 -27.08 -4.18
C LYS A 126 1.94 -28.50 -4.15
N ASP A 127 2.92 -28.73 -3.30
CA ASP A 127 3.56 -30.03 -3.06
C ASP A 127 2.88 -30.88 -1.97
N GLY A 128 1.72 -30.43 -1.45
CA GLY A 128 0.95 -31.10 -0.40
C GLY A 128 1.47 -30.84 1.03
N SER A 129 2.53 -30.08 1.23
CA SER A 129 3.06 -29.77 2.55
C SER A 129 2.18 -28.77 3.31
N VAL A 130 2.21 -28.84 4.65
CA VAL A 130 1.55 -27.86 5.53
C VAL A 130 2.25 -26.51 5.42
N ARG A 131 1.47 -25.45 5.19
CA ARG A 131 1.99 -24.09 5.12
C ARG A 131 2.47 -23.61 6.48
N GLN A 132 3.64 -22.98 6.49
CA GLN A 132 4.25 -22.44 7.71
C GLN A 132 3.96 -20.95 7.82
N ASP A 133 3.67 -20.48 9.03
CA ASP A 133 3.49 -19.05 9.28
C ASP A 133 4.82 -18.32 9.16
N SER A 134 4.74 -17.05 8.77
CA SER A 134 5.88 -16.16 8.61
C SER A 134 5.47 -14.71 8.92
N LYS A 135 6.45 -13.80 8.92
CA LYS A 135 6.15 -12.36 9.05
C LYS A 135 5.64 -11.72 7.74
N VAL A 136 5.50 -12.50 6.68
CA VAL A 136 5.03 -12.01 5.37
C VAL A 136 3.50 -12.00 5.33
N ARG A 137 2.94 -10.88 4.90
CA ARG A 137 1.53 -10.72 4.54
C ARG A 137 1.45 -10.10 3.15
N THR A 138 0.37 -10.36 2.44
CA THR A 138 0.18 -9.85 1.08
C THR A 138 -1.22 -9.28 0.89
N ILE A 139 -1.30 -8.24 0.08
CA ILE A 139 -2.56 -7.76 -0.49
C ILE A 139 -2.55 -8.12 -1.97
N HIS A 140 -3.66 -8.66 -2.48
CA HIS A 140 -3.81 -9.02 -3.89
C HIS A 140 -4.25 -7.81 -4.70
N ILE A 141 -3.59 -7.60 -5.84
CA ILE A 141 -3.89 -6.51 -6.77
C ILE A 141 -4.90 -7.02 -7.79
N PRO A 142 -5.96 -6.26 -8.10
CA PRO A 142 -6.95 -6.64 -9.11
C PRO A 142 -6.33 -7.00 -10.47
N PRO A 143 -6.89 -7.99 -11.17
CA PRO A 143 -8.15 -8.68 -10.90
C PRO A 143 -8.08 -9.79 -9.85
N ALA A 144 -6.92 -10.02 -9.22
CA ALA A 144 -6.74 -11.05 -8.22
C ALA A 144 -7.51 -10.70 -6.92
N ALA A 145 -8.01 -11.75 -6.25
CA ALA A 145 -8.61 -11.65 -4.93
C ALA A 145 -7.76 -12.37 -3.88
N SER A 146 -7.87 -11.97 -2.61
CA SER A 146 -7.25 -12.68 -1.50
C SER A 146 -7.85 -14.08 -1.31
N TYR A 147 -7.23 -14.91 -0.48
CA TYR A 147 -7.78 -16.22 -0.12
C TYR A 147 -9.16 -16.14 0.56
N SER A 148 -9.52 -15.00 1.15
CA SER A 148 -10.84 -14.73 1.70
C SER A 148 -11.84 -14.14 0.69
N GLY A 149 -11.47 -14.00 -0.56
CA GLY A 149 -12.27 -13.36 -1.60
C GLY A 149 -12.23 -11.83 -1.59
N TRP A 150 -11.47 -11.21 -0.68
CA TRP A 150 -11.36 -9.75 -0.64
C TRP A 150 -10.65 -9.20 -1.86
N ARG A 151 -11.24 -8.17 -2.46
CA ARG A 151 -10.73 -7.39 -3.59
C ARG A 151 -10.64 -5.94 -3.20
N ILE A 152 -9.71 -5.22 -3.80
CA ILE A 152 -9.44 -3.82 -3.48
C ILE A 152 -9.84 -2.84 -4.59
N ASP A 153 -10.64 -3.29 -5.56
CA ASP A 153 -11.05 -2.47 -6.71
C ASP A 153 -11.75 -1.18 -6.28
N GLU A 154 -12.58 -1.25 -5.24
CA GLU A 154 -13.32 -0.12 -4.69
C GLU A 154 -12.43 0.99 -4.11
N TYR A 155 -11.16 0.69 -3.83
CA TYR A 155 -10.20 1.66 -3.29
C TYR A 155 -9.33 2.32 -4.36
N LYS A 156 -9.52 1.95 -5.64
CA LYS A 156 -8.71 2.52 -6.73
C LYS A 156 -8.98 4.00 -6.88
N ASN A 157 -7.91 4.82 -6.76
CA ASN A 157 -7.93 6.28 -6.86
C ASN A 157 -8.91 6.99 -5.90
N ARG A 158 -9.24 6.37 -4.76
CA ARG A 158 -10.17 6.92 -3.77
C ARG A 158 -9.48 7.92 -2.82
N TRP A 159 -8.86 8.93 -3.41
CA TRP A 159 -8.21 10.03 -2.68
C TRP A 159 -9.19 10.78 -1.77
N ASP A 160 -10.47 10.80 -2.14
CA ASP A 160 -11.58 11.32 -1.33
C ASP A 160 -11.65 10.74 0.10
N ILE A 161 -11.10 9.54 0.32
CA ILE A 161 -11.00 8.95 1.67
C ILE A 161 -10.10 9.80 2.56
N ILE A 162 -8.96 10.28 2.05
CA ILE A 162 -8.03 11.15 2.78
C ILE A 162 -8.63 12.56 2.91
N GLU A 163 -9.17 13.11 1.82
CA GLU A 163 -9.77 14.45 1.78
C GLU A 163 -10.85 14.59 2.85
N ARG A 164 -11.79 13.64 2.93
CA ARG A 164 -12.86 13.64 3.96
C ARG A 164 -12.37 13.58 5.39
N LEU A 165 -11.24 12.90 5.65
CA LEU A 165 -10.65 12.88 7.01
C LEU A 165 -10.03 14.23 7.40
N LEU A 166 -9.66 15.04 6.41
CA LEU A 166 -9.02 16.33 6.57
C LEU A 166 -9.98 17.52 6.41
N GLU A 167 -11.21 17.30 5.92
CA GLU A 167 -12.24 18.32 5.82
C GLU A 167 -12.66 18.84 7.19
N HIS A 168 -12.98 20.14 7.27
CA HIS A 168 -13.66 20.72 8.41
C HIS A 168 -15.12 20.23 8.45
N LYS A 169 -15.53 19.66 9.59
CA LYS A 169 -16.96 19.52 9.89
C LYS A 169 -17.51 20.83 10.40
#